data_68d975b7e80783b192f953406655cd96
#
_entry.id   68d975b7e80783b192f953406655cd96
#
_cell.length_a   1.000
_cell.length_b   1.000
_cell.length_c   1.000
_cell.angle_alpha   90.00
_cell.angle_beta   90.00
_cell.angle_gamma   90.00
#
_symmetry.space_group_name_H-M   'P 1'
#
loop_
_entity.id
_entity.type
_entity.pdbx_description
1 polymer ?
#
loop_
_entity_poly.entity_id
_entity_poly.type
_entity_poly.pdbx_seq_one_letter_code
_entity_poly.pdbx_strand_id
1 'polypeptide(L)'
;MEEKKTTVAAPSMSAYLTEFNRNYKEVNELYHDTALHVGLSDSAFEILYHLCENGDGCQQKDICAATCIPKQTIHSSIRNLEQNGYLTLTRGRGRGMLISLTDAGRALVQKTIFPVIQRENEAFACMTPEECRQMLALEAKYTSALRASLSALFETEPEKRTTNTDKKGNLL
;
A
#
# COMPACT_ATOMS: atom_id res chain seq x y z
N MET A 1 -7.51 -2.58 -51.96
CA MET A 1 -6.52 -1.87 -51.11
C MET A 1 -6.54 -2.58 -49.77
N GLU A 2 -5.55 -3.44 -49.52
CA GLU A 2 -5.41 -4.12 -48.24
C GLU A 2 -4.80 -3.13 -47.24
N GLU A 3 -5.53 -2.81 -46.18
CA GLU A 3 -4.97 -2.09 -45.02
C GLU A 3 -3.92 -2.96 -44.35
N LYS A 4 -2.66 -2.60 -44.48
CA LYS A 4 -1.59 -3.17 -43.67
C LYS A 4 -1.84 -2.85 -42.17
N LYS A 5 -2.39 -3.81 -41.42
CA LYS A 5 -2.38 -3.78 -39.96
C LYS A 5 -0.92 -3.75 -39.50
N THR A 6 -0.43 -2.59 -39.15
CA THR A 6 0.87 -2.42 -38.49
C THR A 6 0.75 -3.03 -37.08
N THR A 7 1.17 -4.27 -36.92
CA THR A 7 1.24 -4.92 -35.62
C THR A 7 2.42 -4.30 -34.87
N VAL A 8 2.14 -3.44 -33.90
CA VAL A 8 3.16 -2.92 -32.99
C VAL A 8 3.65 -4.08 -32.13
N ALA A 9 4.95 -4.38 -32.18
CA ALA A 9 5.55 -5.41 -31.34
C ALA A 9 5.42 -5.02 -29.86
N ALA A 10 5.04 -5.99 -29.02
CA ALA A 10 4.96 -5.76 -27.58
C ALA A 10 6.36 -5.40 -27.03
N PRO A 11 6.47 -4.39 -26.13
CA PRO A 11 7.73 -4.06 -25.53
C PRO A 11 8.25 -5.25 -24.67
N SER A 12 9.54 -5.53 -24.75
CA SER A 12 10.17 -6.53 -23.89
C SER A 12 10.57 -5.90 -22.55
N MET A 13 10.41 -6.67 -21.46
CA MET A 13 10.93 -6.27 -20.16
C MET A 13 12.45 -6.37 -20.13
N SER A 14 13.13 -5.37 -19.59
CA SER A 14 14.56 -5.46 -19.33
C SER A 14 14.87 -6.50 -18.24
N ALA A 15 16.07 -7.06 -18.25
CA ALA A 15 16.52 -8.01 -17.23
C ALA A 15 16.45 -7.38 -15.82
N TYR A 16 16.79 -6.09 -15.69
CA TYR A 16 16.71 -5.36 -14.42
C TYR A 16 15.26 -5.23 -13.92
N LEU A 17 14.31 -4.91 -14.81
CA LEU A 17 12.89 -4.81 -14.45
C LEU A 17 12.33 -6.17 -14.04
N THR A 18 12.72 -7.25 -14.73
CA THR A 18 12.30 -8.61 -14.40
C THR A 18 12.80 -9.01 -13.01
N GLU A 19 14.07 -8.74 -12.71
CA GLU A 19 14.68 -9.06 -11.42
C GLU A 19 14.07 -8.22 -10.29
N PHE A 20 13.89 -6.92 -10.51
CA PHE A 20 13.22 -6.02 -9.57
C PHE A 20 11.81 -6.52 -9.23
N ASN A 21 11.01 -6.90 -10.23
CA ASN A 21 9.65 -7.40 -10.02
C ASN A 21 9.65 -8.73 -9.26
N ARG A 22 10.64 -9.59 -9.49
CA ARG A 22 10.80 -10.84 -8.75
C ARG A 22 11.05 -10.57 -7.27
N ASN A 23 12.00 -9.69 -6.95
CA ASN A 23 12.33 -9.34 -5.57
C ASN A 23 11.15 -8.65 -4.87
N TYR A 24 10.46 -7.75 -5.57
CA TYR A 24 9.27 -7.09 -5.05
C TYR A 24 8.15 -8.09 -4.72
N LYS A 25 7.94 -9.08 -5.59
CA LYS A 25 6.97 -10.15 -5.35
C LYS A 25 7.35 -10.98 -4.12
N GLU A 26 8.62 -11.38 -4.00
CA GLU A 26 9.13 -12.14 -2.86
C GLU A 26 8.90 -11.40 -1.53
N VAL A 27 9.19 -10.10 -1.48
CA VAL A 27 8.93 -9.28 -0.28
C VAL A 27 7.44 -9.26 0.06
N ASN A 28 6.55 -9.09 -0.93
CA ASN A 28 5.10 -9.10 -0.68
C ASN A 28 4.61 -10.46 -0.18
N GLU A 29 5.14 -11.57 -0.71
CA GLU A 29 4.82 -12.93 -0.25
C GLU A 29 5.27 -13.14 1.21
N LEU A 30 6.47 -12.65 1.58
CA LEU A 30 6.95 -12.70 2.98
C LEU A 30 6.02 -11.98 3.95
N TYR A 31 5.52 -10.79 3.59
CA TYR A 31 4.57 -10.06 4.43
C TYR A 31 3.20 -10.75 4.51
N HIS A 32 2.72 -11.29 3.40
CA HIS A 32 1.48 -12.08 3.39
C HIS A 32 1.57 -13.30 4.32
N ASP A 33 2.62 -14.10 4.17
CA ASP A 33 2.86 -15.30 5.00
C ASP A 33 3.04 -14.92 6.48
N THR A 34 3.70 -13.80 6.75
CA THR A 34 3.88 -13.27 8.10
C THR A 34 2.53 -12.88 8.72
N ALA A 35 1.67 -12.15 7.99
CA ALA A 35 0.34 -11.79 8.45
C ALA A 35 -0.48 -13.04 8.80
N LEU A 36 -0.48 -14.04 7.93
CA LEU A 36 -1.17 -15.33 8.16
C LEU A 36 -0.60 -16.06 9.39
N HIS A 37 0.73 -16.09 9.53
CA HIS A 37 1.41 -16.76 10.64
C HIS A 37 1.02 -16.15 12.01
N VAL A 38 0.86 -14.83 12.07
CA VAL A 38 0.41 -14.14 13.28
C VAL A 38 -1.10 -14.09 13.44
N GLY A 39 -1.86 -14.75 12.56
CA GLY A 39 -3.33 -14.89 12.63
C GLY A 39 -4.10 -13.65 12.19
N LEU A 40 -3.50 -12.80 11.35
CA LEU A 40 -4.12 -11.58 10.82
C LEU A 40 -4.38 -11.70 9.31
N SER A 41 -5.38 -10.98 8.81
CA SER A 41 -5.46 -10.70 7.38
C SER A 41 -4.46 -9.61 7.00
N ASP A 42 -4.04 -9.54 5.73
CA ASP A 42 -3.11 -8.52 5.25
C ASP A 42 -3.56 -7.10 5.61
N SER A 43 -4.85 -6.80 5.42
CA SER A 43 -5.38 -5.48 5.75
C SER A 43 -5.45 -5.19 7.25
N ALA A 44 -5.67 -6.20 8.09
CA ALA A 44 -5.59 -6.03 9.55
C ALA A 44 -4.15 -5.83 10.00
N PHE A 45 -3.23 -6.59 9.43
CA PHE A 45 -1.79 -6.45 9.66
C PHE A 45 -1.30 -5.03 9.32
N GLU A 46 -1.60 -4.54 8.11
CA GLU A 46 -1.23 -3.20 7.64
C GLU A 46 -1.79 -2.08 8.53
N ILE A 47 -3.06 -2.19 8.97
CA ILE A 47 -3.68 -1.22 9.88
C ILE A 47 -2.94 -1.17 11.22
N LEU A 48 -2.69 -2.34 11.81
CA LEU A 48 -2.03 -2.43 13.11
C LEU A 48 -0.55 -2.00 13.02
N TYR A 49 0.13 -2.35 11.92
CA TYR A 49 1.49 -1.91 11.65
C TYR A 49 1.57 -0.39 11.53
N HIS A 50 0.68 0.22 10.75
CA HIS A 50 0.59 1.68 10.60
C HIS A 50 0.36 2.39 11.94
N LEU A 51 -0.49 1.83 12.81
CA LEU A 51 -0.71 2.39 14.17
C LEU A 51 0.53 2.25 15.05
N CYS A 52 1.33 1.20 14.90
CA CYS A 52 2.59 1.04 15.62
C CYS A 52 3.64 2.05 15.15
N GLU A 53 3.69 2.34 13.84
CA GLU A 53 4.65 3.25 13.23
C GLU A 53 4.32 4.73 13.52
N ASN A 54 3.06 5.10 13.40
CA ASN A 54 2.62 6.50 13.42
C ASN A 54 1.90 6.91 14.70
N GLY A 55 1.63 5.96 15.60
CA GLY A 55 0.95 6.20 16.87
C GLY A 55 -0.57 6.21 16.78
N ASP A 56 -1.19 6.28 17.95
CA ASP A 56 -2.64 6.36 18.12
C ASP A 56 -3.21 7.69 17.61
N GLY A 57 -4.47 7.67 17.16
CA GLY A 57 -5.20 8.86 16.75
C GLY A 57 -5.06 9.21 15.27
N CYS A 58 -4.62 8.29 14.44
CA CYS A 58 -4.64 8.45 12.99
C CYS A 58 -6.07 8.37 12.43
N GLN A 59 -6.28 8.88 11.21
CA GLN A 59 -7.55 8.75 10.51
C GLN A 59 -7.47 7.65 9.44
N GLN A 60 -8.62 7.07 9.07
CA GLN A 60 -8.67 6.09 7.98
C GLN A 60 -8.01 6.59 6.70
N LYS A 61 -8.09 7.90 6.39
CA LYS A 61 -7.45 8.48 5.21
C LYS A 61 -5.92 8.37 5.25
N ASP A 62 -5.33 8.44 6.44
CA ASP A 62 -3.88 8.36 6.63
C ASP A 62 -3.41 6.93 6.35
N ILE A 63 -4.14 5.93 6.84
CA ILE A 63 -3.90 4.51 6.54
C ILE A 63 -4.08 4.24 5.03
N CYS A 64 -5.17 4.76 4.41
CA CYS A 64 -5.38 4.60 2.97
C CYS A 64 -4.31 5.27 2.12
N ALA A 65 -3.69 6.35 2.60
CA ALA A 65 -2.60 7.03 1.90
C ALA A 65 -1.26 6.28 2.04
N ALA A 66 -1.07 5.55 3.14
CA ALA A 66 0.14 4.80 3.43
C ALA A 66 0.13 3.38 2.81
N THR A 67 -1.03 2.83 2.47
CA THR A 67 -1.18 1.47 1.96
C THR A 67 -1.70 1.47 0.52
N CYS A 68 -1.42 0.39 -0.22
CA CYS A 68 -2.02 0.17 -1.54
C CYS A 68 -3.35 -0.59 -1.47
N ILE A 69 -3.94 -0.73 -0.28
CA ILE A 69 -5.17 -1.48 -0.04
C ILE A 69 -6.39 -0.61 -0.38
N PRO A 70 -7.41 -1.15 -1.08
CA PRO A 70 -8.61 -0.41 -1.40
C PRO A 70 -9.30 0.15 -0.15
N LYS A 71 -9.78 1.40 -0.22
CA LYS A 71 -10.43 2.10 0.89
C LYS A 71 -11.57 1.30 1.53
N GLN A 72 -12.35 0.56 0.74
CA GLN A 72 -13.44 -0.29 1.22
C GLN A 72 -12.91 -1.43 2.11
N THR A 73 -11.80 -2.07 1.71
CA THR A 73 -11.14 -3.13 2.46
C THR A 73 -10.60 -2.59 3.79
N ILE A 74 -9.92 -1.44 3.76
CA ILE A 74 -9.46 -0.77 5.00
C ILE A 74 -10.63 -0.46 5.92
N HIS A 75 -11.74 0.09 5.38
CA HIS A 75 -12.92 0.39 6.19
C HIS A 75 -13.50 -0.87 6.86
N SER A 76 -13.69 -1.97 6.12
CA SER A 76 -14.22 -3.21 6.67
C SER A 76 -13.28 -3.83 7.70
N SER A 77 -11.97 -3.77 7.49
CA SER A 77 -10.97 -4.29 8.44
C SER A 77 -10.91 -3.47 9.73
N ILE A 78 -11.00 -2.13 9.65
CA ILE A 78 -11.12 -1.27 10.84
C ILE A 78 -12.35 -1.64 11.65
N ARG A 79 -13.52 -1.84 10.99
CA ARG A 79 -14.74 -2.25 11.66
C ARG A 79 -14.63 -3.63 12.31
N ASN A 80 -13.98 -4.57 11.65
CA ASN A 80 -13.73 -5.89 12.21
C ASN A 80 -12.83 -5.81 13.46
N LEU A 81 -11.73 -5.06 13.38
CA LEU A 81 -10.84 -4.86 14.53
C LEU A 81 -11.53 -4.12 15.70
N GLU A 82 -12.41 -3.15 15.41
CA GLU A 82 -13.23 -2.46 16.40
C GLU A 82 -14.22 -3.43 17.07
N GLN A 83 -14.96 -4.24 16.29
CA GLN A 83 -15.91 -5.24 16.80
C GLN A 83 -15.22 -6.30 17.67
N ASN A 84 -13.99 -6.66 17.35
CA ASN A 84 -13.17 -7.57 18.16
C ASN A 84 -12.52 -6.89 19.38
N GLY A 85 -12.77 -5.60 19.59
CA GLY A 85 -12.30 -4.85 20.74
C GLY A 85 -10.84 -4.44 20.70
N TYR A 86 -10.16 -4.54 19.55
CA TYR A 86 -8.76 -4.15 19.40
C TYR A 86 -8.57 -2.68 19.09
N LEU A 87 -9.56 -2.06 18.44
CA LEU A 87 -9.55 -0.64 18.12
C LEU A 87 -10.72 0.09 18.78
N THR A 88 -10.52 1.39 18.99
CA THR A 88 -11.59 2.32 19.33
C THR A 88 -11.59 3.47 18.34
N LEU A 89 -12.80 3.92 17.96
CA LEU A 89 -13.03 5.02 17.08
C LEU A 89 -13.63 6.19 17.87
N THR A 90 -12.89 7.28 17.97
CA THR A 90 -13.33 8.49 18.68
C THR A 90 -13.50 9.67 17.71
N ARG A 91 -14.34 10.63 18.05
CA ARG A 91 -14.58 11.79 17.20
C ARG A 91 -13.39 12.75 17.29
N GLY A 92 -12.72 13.03 16.17
CA GLY A 92 -11.68 14.06 16.09
C GLY A 92 -12.24 15.49 16.08
N ARG A 93 -11.36 16.50 16.11
CA ARG A 93 -11.74 17.93 16.04
C ARG A 93 -12.37 18.34 14.69
N GLY A 94 -12.53 17.41 13.73
CA GLY A 94 -13.12 17.63 12.42
C GLY A 94 -14.11 16.54 12.05
N ARG A 95 -14.33 16.32 10.73
CA ARG A 95 -15.29 15.31 10.23
C ARG A 95 -14.77 13.86 10.29
N GLY A 96 -13.52 13.63 10.69
CA GLY A 96 -12.91 12.30 10.72
C GLY A 96 -13.02 11.62 12.07
N MET A 97 -13.08 10.28 12.06
CA MET A 97 -12.90 9.45 13.24
C MET A 97 -11.41 9.18 13.45
N LEU A 98 -10.95 9.30 14.70
CA LEU A 98 -9.61 8.92 15.12
C LEU A 98 -9.62 7.46 15.53
N ILE A 99 -8.63 6.73 15.07
CA ILE A 99 -8.44 5.30 15.28
C ILE A 99 -7.33 5.12 16.30
N SER A 100 -7.60 4.41 17.37
CA SER A 100 -6.61 4.15 18.42
C SER A 100 -6.69 2.70 18.90
N LEU A 101 -5.56 2.17 19.37
CA LEU A 101 -5.52 0.85 19.99
C LEU A 101 -6.20 0.88 21.37
N THR A 102 -6.98 -0.15 21.66
CA THR A 102 -7.41 -0.45 23.04
C THR A 102 -6.28 -1.16 23.82
N ASP A 103 -6.48 -1.45 25.10
CA ASP A 103 -5.51 -2.26 25.85
C ASP A 103 -5.38 -3.68 25.27
N ALA A 104 -6.50 -4.26 24.81
CA ALA A 104 -6.50 -5.53 24.07
C ALA A 104 -5.77 -5.41 22.72
N GLY A 105 -5.95 -4.29 22.00
CA GLY A 105 -5.20 -3.97 20.78
C GLY A 105 -3.71 -3.82 21.04
N ARG A 106 -3.32 -3.13 22.10
CA ARG A 106 -1.91 -3.03 22.52
C ARG A 106 -1.30 -4.40 22.85
N ALA A 107 -2.02 -5.24 23.55
CA ALA A 107 -1.58 -6.61 23.84
C ALA A 107 -1.47 -7.47 22.56
N LEU A 108 -2.35 -7.24 21.58
CA LEU A 108 -2.29 -7.90 20.27
C LEU A 108 -1.03 -7.48 19.52
N VAL A 109 -0.77 -6.18 19.32
CA VAL A 109 0.39 -5.71 18.55
C VAL A 109 1.72 -6.10 19.21
N GLN A 110 1.80 -6.18 20.54
CA GLN A 110 2.97 -6.70 21.23
C GLN A 110 3.30 -8.14 20.85
N LYS A 111 2.29 -8.96 20.54
CA LYS A 111 2.47 -10.37 20.18
C LYS A 111 2.63 -10.58 18.68
N THR A 112 2.11 -9.68 17.85
CA THR A 112 2.03 -9.86 16.40
C THR A 112 2.93 -8.91 15.64
N ILE A 113 2.84 -7.61 15.87
CA ILE A 113 3.52 -6.58 15.07
C ILE A 113 4.93 -6.27 15.61
N PHE A 114 5.10 -6.13 16.93
CA PHE A 114 6.40 -5.80 17.52
C PHE A 114 7.50 -6.82 17.17
N PRO A 115 7.24 -8.15 17.20
CA PRO A 115 8.24 -9.11 16.73
C PRO A 115 8.60 -8.94 15.26
N VAL A 116 7.65 -8.55 14.41
CA VAL A 116 7.93 -8.30 12.99
C VAL A 116 8.85 -7.10 12.83
N ILE A 117 8.50 -5.95 13.43
CA ILE A 117 9.34 -4.74 13.41
C ILE A 117 10.76 -5.04 13.93
N GLN A 118 10.89 -5.88 14.96
CA GLN A 118 12.20 -6.29 15.45
C GLN A 118 12.99 -7.07 14.39
N ARG A 119 12.36 -8.01 13.69
CA ARG A 119 13.01 -8.80 12.62
C ARG A 119 13.36 -7.95 11.41
N GLU A 120 12.54 -6.97 11.05
CA GLU A 120 12.85 -6.00 10.00
C GLU A 120 14.08 -5.16 10.36
N ASN A 121 14.16 -4.69 11.60
CA ASN A 121 15.35 -3.97 12.08
C ASN A 121 16.61 -4.87 12.06
N GLU A 122 16.48 -6.15 12.43
CA GLU A 122 17.58 -7.13 12.34
C GLU A 122 18.00 -7.37 10.87
N ALA A 123 17.03 -7.40 9.93
CA ALA A 123 17.33 -7.51 8.51
C ALA A 123 18.11 -6.29 7.99
N PHE A 124 17.74 -5.08 8.41
CA PHE A 124 18.53 -3.87 8.10
C PHE A 124 19.91 -3.89 8.74
N ALA A 125 20.05 -4.49 9.93
CA ALA A 125 21.33 -4.60 10.62
C ALA A 125 22.33 -5.56 9.96
N CYS A 126 21.90 -6.36 8.95
CA CYS A 126 22.84 -7.15 8.14
C CYS A 126 23.65 -6.29 7.15
N MET A 127 23.25 -5.04 6.95
CA MET A 127 23.90 -4.06 6.07
C MET A 127 24.65 -3.02 6.91
N THR A 128 25.74 -2.50 6.34
CA THR A 128 26.38 -1.33 6.92
C THR A 128 25.51 -0.08 6.78
N PRO A 129 25.70 0.94 7.63
CA PRO A 129 24.98 2.20 7.49
C PRO A 129 25.12 2.87 6.10
N GLU A 130 26.24 2.65 5.43
CA GLU A 130 26.47 3.16 4.07
C GLU A 130 25.61 2.40 3.05
N GLU A 131 25.57 1.08 3.11
CA GLU A 131 24.73 0.25 2.24
C GLU A 131 23.24 0.57 2.43
N CYS A 132 22.78 0.77 3.67
CA CYS A 132 21.41 1.22 3.94
C CYS A 132 21.12 2.57 3.25
N ARG A 133 22.03 3.56 3.39
CA ARG A 133 21.86 4.86 2.74
C ARG A 133 21.84 4.75 1.21
N GLN A 134 22.72 3.93 0.64
CA GLN A 134 22.76 3.70 -0.80
C GLN A 134 21.47 3.02 -1.31
N MET A 135 21.00 1.99 -0.64
CA MET A 135 19.76 1.29 -0.98
C MET A 135 18.57 2.27 -1.00
N LEU A 136 18.38 3.03 0.09
CA LEU A 136 17.29 4.01 0.20
C LEU A 136 17.39 5.12 -0.85
N ALA A 137 18.62 5.60 -1.16
CA ALA A 137 18.85 6.62 -2.19
C ALA A 137 18.55 6.09 -3.59
N LEU A 138 18.92 4.85 -3.90
CA LEU A 138 18.62 4.21 -5.18
C LEU A 138 17.13 3.93 -5.35
N GLU A 139 16.46 3.48 -4.31
CA GLU A 139 15.02 3.29 -4.29
C GLU A 139 14.26 4.61 -4.54
N ALA A 140 14.63 5.68 -3.83
CA ALA A 140 14.05 7.00 -4.02
C ALA A 140 14.29 7.53 -5.46
N LYS A 141 15.48 7.31 -6.01
CA LYS A 141 15.81 7.68 -7.40
C LYS A 141 14.94 6.90 -8.40
N TYR A 142 14.80 5.60 -8.22
CA TYR A 142 13.96 4.75 -9.08
C TYR A 142 12.49 5.18 -9.00
N THR A 143 11.95 5.35 -7.80
CA THR A 143 10.56 5.76 -7.57
C THR A 143 10.26 7.12 -8.20
N SER A 144 11.20 8.08 -8.09
CA SER A 144 11.06 9.39 -8.72
C SER A 144 11.03 9.29 -10.26
N ALA A 145 11.95 8.51 -10.85
CA ALA A 145 12.00 8.29 -12.29
C ALA A 145 10.74 7.55 -12.79
N LEU A 146 10.29 6.53 -12.07
CA LEU A 146 9.07 5.78 -12.40
C LEU A 146 7.84 6.69 -12.36
N ARG A 147 7.71 7.53 -11.33
CA ARG A 147 6.63 8.51 -11.21
C ARG A 147 6.60 9.44 -12.42
N ALA A 148 7.73 10.03 -12.80
CA ALA A 148 7.82 10.91 -13.95
C ALA A 148 7.44 10.19 -15.25
N SER A 149 7.94 8.96 -15.46
CA SER A 149 7.66 8.17 -16.66
C SER A 149 6.18 7.77 -16.77
N LEU A 150 5.55 7.37 -15.66
CA LEU A 150 4.14 6.98 -15.66
C LEU A 150 3.21 8.19 -15.76
N SER A 151 3.57 9.35 -15.19
CA SER A 151 2.78 10.58 -15.33
C SER A 151 2.67 11.02 -16.79
N ALA A 152 3.71 10.82 -17.58
CA ALA A 152 3.70 11.12 -19.01
C ALA A 152 2.67 10.32 -19.81
N LEU A 153 2.24 9.14 -19.33
CA LEU A 153 1.17 8.36 -19.97
C LEU A 153 -0.20 9.05 -19.88
N PHE A 154 -0.42 9.84 -18.84
CA PHE A 154 -1.70 10.53 -18.62
C PHE A 154 -1.75 11.90 -19.30
N GLU A 155 -0.59 12.47 -19.64
CA GLU A 155 -0.49 13.76 -20.35
C GLU A 155 -0.66 13.63 -21.87
N THR A 156 -0.53 12.41 -22.41
CA THR A 156 -0.60 12.16 -23.88
C THR A 156 -1.99 11.88 -24.41
N GLU A 157 -3.06 11.85 -23.59
CA GLU A 157 -4.44 11.81 -24.09
C GLU A 157 -4.99 13.23 -24.21
N PRO A 158 -5.13 13.79 -25.46
CA PRO A 158 -5.88 15.03 -25.66
C PRO A 158 -7.34 14.75 -25.33
N GLU A 159 -7.93 15.62 -24.50
CA GLU A 159 -9.34 15.65 -24.13
C GLU A 159 -10.29 15.31 -25.30
N LYS A 160 -10.76 14.07 -25.37
CA LYS A 160 -12.05 13.77 -26.01
C LYS A 160 -13.14 13.81 -24.94
N ARG A 161 -13.31 14.93 -24.27
CA ARG A 161 -14.60 15.28 -23.65
C ARG A 161 -15.53 15.74 -24.77
N THR A 162 -16.12 14.80 -25.49
CA THR A 162 -17.39 15.05 -26.19
C THR A 162 -18.44 15.31 -25.13
N THR A 163 -18.86 16.56 -25.05
CA THR A 163 -20.13 16.94 -24.47
C THR A 163 -21.23 16.05 -25.07
N ASN A 164 -21.70 15.09 -24.36
CA ASN A 164 -22.96 14.43 -24.61
C ASN A 164 -23.85 14.67 -23.40
N THR A 165 -24.52 15.82 -23.42
CA THR A 165 -25.75 16.06 -22.70
C THR A 165 -26.80 15.11 -23.28
N ASP A 166 -27.52 14.46 -22.40
CA ASP A 166 -28.73 13.65 -22.55
C ASP A 166 -28.59 12.14 -22.74
N LYS A 167 -28.97 11.48 -21.70
CA LYS A 167 -29.98 10.45 -21.47
C LYS A 167 -29.52 9.35 -20.51
N LYS A 168 -30.15 9.40 -19.34
CA LYS A 168 -30.64 8.27 -18.51
C LYS A 168 -30.07 6.86 -18.79
N GLY A 169 -29.53 6.24 -17.74
CA GLY A 169 -29.67 4.80 -17.58
C GLY A 169 -28.39 4.11 -17.07
N ASN A 170 -28.48 3.63 -15.84
CA ASN A 170 -27.81 2.46 -15.25
C ASN A 170 -26.33 2.22 -15.62
N LEU A 171 -25.49 2.41 -14.63
CA LEU A 171 -24.20 1.75 -14.52
C LEU A 171 -24.32 0.63 -13.47
N LEU A 172 -24.03 -0.57 -13.92
CA LEU A 172 -23.81 -1.78 -13.11
C LEU A 172 -22.55 -1.64 -12.26
#